data_929c40ab21ae84a141e0abd634a52ddd
#
_entry.id   929c40ab21ae84a141e0abd634a52ddd
#
_cell.length_a   1.000
_cell.length_b   1.000
_cell.length_c   1.000
_cell.angle_alpha   90.00
_cell.angle_beta   90.00
_cell.angle_gamma   90.00
#
_symmetry.space_group_name_H-M   'P 1'
#
loop_
_entity.id
_entity.type
_entity.pdbx_description
1 polymer ?
#
loop_
_entity_poly.entity_id
_entity_poly.type
_entity_poly.pdbx_seq_one_letter_code
_entity_poly.pdbx_strand_id
1 'polypeptide(L)'
;MPPAVLALTAGAFGIGTTEFIIMGLLLQVAADMHVSVPVAGLLISGYALGVFVGAPVLTLATRRMPRKTVLLALMAIFTLGNAACALAPNYEWLMAARVLTSLAHGTFFGVGSVVATSLVAEDKRASAIATMFIGLTVATLLGVPFGAWFGLMLGWRAAFWAVTVIGVIAFVVVAALVPGHVGNGDKPISLSEEVAVLGRPQVLLGLAMTVFGFAGLFVVFTYIQPILTRFTGFPEAAVSPILLVFGAGLAIGNVAGGKLADRGLARALIGTLAALAIVLLGLAAVLSVKIAAIALILLLGIAAFATVAPLQLRVLEAAGPSGRTLASSLNIAAFNLGNALGAWAGGVTIDRGLGLSALPLVAAGITAVGLVLALWSLQLDRTQSAVAACPAE
;
A
#
# COMPACT_ATOMS: atom_id res chain seq x y z
N MET A 1 -0.77 -25.38 4.00
CA MET A 1 -1.13 -24.24 4.85
C MET A 1 -2.45 -24.51 5.54
N PRO A 2 -2.62 -24.14 6.84
CA PRO A 2 -3.89 -24.29 7.54
C PRO A 2 -5.01 -23.49 6.87
N PRO A 3 -6.26 -23.98 6.84
CA PRO A 3 -7.40 -23.26 6.24
C PRO A 3 -7.62 -21.84 6.83
N ALA A 4 -7.27 -21.64 8.10
CA ALA A 4 -7.35 -20.35 8.75
C ALA A 4 -6.42 -19.29 8.10
N VAL A 5 -5.25 -19.68 7.57
CA VAL A 5 -4.37 -18.76 6.83
C VAL A 5 -5.02 -18.35 5.51
N LEU A 6 -5.72 -19.26 4.84
CA LEU A 6 -6.48 -18.93 3.62
C LEU A 6 -7.66 -18.00 3.91
N ALA A 7 -8.27 -18.10 5.10
CA ALA A 7 -9.28 -17.15 5.55
C ALA A 7 -8.70 -15.72 5.66
N LEU A 8 -7.49 -15.59 6.19
CA LEU A 8 -6.78 -14.30 6.24
C LEU A 8 -6.42 -13.78 4.85
N THR A 9 -6.08 -14.68 3.92
CA THR A 9 -5.84 -14.32 2.50
C THR A 9 -7.09 -13.72 1.86
N ALA A 10 -8.29 -14.27 2.15
CA ALA A 10 -9.54 -13.70 1.65
C ALA A 10 -9.83 -12.30 2.20
N GLY A 11 -9.56 -12.05 3.49
CA GLY A 11 -9.64 -10.71 4.07
C GLY A 11 -8.65 -9.73 3.45
N ALA A 12 -7.40 -10.16 3.27
CA ALA A 12 -6.35 -9.37 2.61
C ALA A 12 -6.71 -9.02 1.15
N PHE A 13 -7.35 -9.95 0.42
CA PHE A 13 -7.86 -9.71 -0.93
C PHE A 13 -8.95 -8.63 -0.94
N GLY A 14 -9.92 -8.71 -0.04
CA GLY A 14 -10.97 -7.69 0.06
C GLY A 14 -10.41 -6.30 0.36
N ILE A 15 -9.50 -6.21 1.35
CA ILE A 15 -8.86 -4.96 1.77
C ILE A 15 -8.03 -4.36 0.62
N GLY A 16 -7.22 -5.16 -0.05
CA GLY A 16 -6.44 -4.69 -1.20
C GLY A 16 -7.31 -4.22 -2.37
N THR A 17 -8.43 -4.92 -2.62
CA THR A 17 -9.36 -4.52 -3.68
C THR A 17 -9.97 -3.16 -3.38
N THR A 18 -10.48 -2.92 -2.16
CA THR A 18 -11.09 -1.62 -1.82
C THR A 18 -10.10 -0.47 -1.80
N GLU A 19 -8.83 -0.73 -1.45
CA GLU A 19 -7.79 0.29 -1.44
C GLU A 19 -7.60 0.91 -2.82
N PHE A 20 -7.45 0.08 -3.84
CA PHE A 20 -6.99 0.51 -5.17
C PHE A 20 -8.10 0.65 -6.22
N ILE A 21 -9.28 0.06 -6.02
CA ILE A 21 -10.36 0.03 -7.02
C ILE A 21 -10.79 1.43 -7.47
N ILE A 22 -10.76 2.41 -6.57
CA ILE A 22 -11.20 3.77 -6.85
C ILE A 22 -10.34 4.48 -7.91
N MET A 23 -9.07 4.07 -8.07
CA MET A 23 -8.16 4.65 -9.08
C MET A 23 -8.63 4.33 -10.50
N GLY A 24 -9.25 3.16 -10.69
CA GLY A 24 -9.90 2.79 -11.96
C GLY A 24 -11.30 3.39 -12.17
N LEU A 25 -11.85 4.05 -11.16
CA LEU A 25 -13.21 4.60 -11.15
C LEU A 25 -13.25 6.12 -10.92
N LEU A 26 -12.08 6.76 -10.88
CA LEU A 26 -11.93 8.14 -10.42
C LEU A 26 -12.78 9.13 -11.19
N LEU A 27 -12.86 8.99 -12.53
CA LEU A 27 -13.64 9.88 -13.39
C LEU A 27 -15.15 9.72 -13.20
N GLN A 28 -15.63 8.48 -13.01
CA GLN A 28 -17.03 8.20 -12.76
C GLN A 28 -17.48 8.73 -11.40
N VAL A 29 -16.64 8.53 -10.37
CA VAL A 29 -16.89 9.08 -9.03
C VAL A 29 -16.88 10.61 -9.05
N ALA A 30 -15.93 11.24 -9.72
CA ALA A 30 -15.84 12.69 -9.84
C ALA A 30 -17.09 13.27 -10.53
N ALA A 31 -17.52 12.64 -11.63
CA ALA A 31 -18.69 13.08 -12.38
C ALA A 31 -19.99 12.93 -11.59
N ASP A 32 -20.21 11.78 -10.94
CA ASP A 32 -21.45 11.48 -10.20
C ASP A 32 -21.56 12.30 -8.90
N MET A 33 -20.42 12.55 -8.23
CA MET A 33 -20.35 13.38 -7.02
C MET A 33 -20.24 14.87 -7.29
N HIS A 34 -20.19 15.30 -8.56
CA HIS A 34 -20.09 16.71 -8.99
C HIS A 34 -18.85 17.42 -8.41
N VAL A 35 -17.71 16.72 -8.31
CA VAL A 35 -16.45 17.26 -7.81
C VAL A 35 -15.36 17.23 -8.88
N SER A 36 -14.32 18.04 -8.69
CA SER A 36 -13.16 18.00 -9.60
C SER A 36 -12.37 16.69 -9.42
N VAL A 37 -11.61 16.30 -10.45
CA VAL A 37 -10.74 15.10 -10.40
C VAL A 37 -9.73 15.17 -9.26
N PRO A 38 -9.08 16.29 -8.96
CA PRO A 38 -8.22 16.43 -7.77
C PRO A 38 -8.96 16.20 -6.46
N VAL A 39 -10.20 16.74 -6.31
CA VAL A 39 -11.02 16.51 -5.12
C VAL A 39 -11.39 15.04 -4.99
N ALA A 40 -11.78 14.37 -6.09
CA ALA A 40 -12.00 12.93 -6.08
C ALA A 40 -10.73 12.15 -5.67
N GLY A 41 -9.55 12.59 -6.08
CA GLY A 41 -8.25 12.03 -5.67
C GLY A 41 -8.00 12.05 -4.17
N LEU A 42 -8.57 13.02 -3.43
CA LEU A 42 -8.47 13.08 -1.97
C LEU A 42 -9.14 11.89 -1.28
N LEU A 43 -10.05 11.15 -1.94
CA LEU A 43 -10.61 9.90 -1.42
C LEU A 43 -9.53 8.82 -1.22
N ILE A 44 -8.46 8.85 -2.01
CA ILE A 44 -7.30 7.97 -1.85
C ILE A 44 -6.43 8.47 -0.68
N SER A 45 -6.17 9.78 -0.62
CA SER A 45 -5.43 10.40 0.50
C SER A 45 -6.13 10.17 1.83
N GLY A 46 -7.46 10.36 1.89
CA GLY A 46 -8.26 10.16 3.10
C GLY A 46 -8.22 8.72 3.58
N TYR A 47 -8.35 7.76 2.66
CA TYR A 47 -8.22 6.33 2.98
C TYR A 47 -6.81 6.04 3.54
N ALA A 48 -5.76 6.45 2.85
CA ALA A 48 -4.39 6.18 3.23
C ALA A 48 -3.99 6.85 4.57
N LEU A 49 -4.45 8.08 4.83
CA LEU A 49 -4.30 8.73 6.13
C LEU A 49 -5.07 8.00 7.23
N GLY A 50 -6.26 7.48 6.91
CA GLY A 50 -7.03 6.66 7.84
C GLY A 50 -6.29 5.36 8.21
N VAL A 51 -5.59 4.71 7.26
CA VAL A 51 -4.69 3.57 7.55
C VAL A 51 -3.52 4.01 8.42
N PHE A 52 -2.86 5.13 8.06
CA PHE A 52 -1.69 5.65 8.77
C PHE A 52 -1.98 5.92 10.25
N VAL A 53 -3.11 6.56 10.55
CA VAL A 53 -3.53 6.88 11.93
C VAL A 53 -4.23 5.68 12.59
N GLY A 54 -5.10 5.01 11.85
CA GLY A 54 -5.96 3.95 12.37
C GLY A 54 -5.19 2.70 12.79
N ALA A 55 -4.15 2.31 12.06
CA ALA A 55 -3.39 1.10 12.36
C ALA A 55 -2.77 1.11 13.76
N PRO A 56 -1.98 2.11 14.18
CA PRO A 56 -1.43 2.15 15.54
C PRO A 56 -2.52 2.31 16.61
N VAL A 57 -3.52 3.16 16.37
CA VAL A 57 -4.61 3.42 17.34
C VAL A 57 -5.41 2.16 17.61
N LEU A 58 -5.91 1.48 16.58
CA LEU A 58 -6.70 0.25 16.75
C LEU A 58 -5.87 -0.92 17.25
N THR A 59 -4.61 -1.03 16.85
CA THR A 59 -3.71 -2.06 17.39
C THR A 59 -3.55 -1.92 18.90
N LEU A 60 -3.38 -0.69 19.40
CA LEU A 60 -3.30 -0.40 20.82
C LEU A 60 -4.64 -0.62 21.53
N ALA A 61 -5.73 -0.12 20.96
CA ALA A 61 -7.07 -0.24 21.55
C ALA A 61 -7.52 -1.69 21.68
N THR A 62 -7.16 -2.54 20.72
CA THR A 62 -7.59 -3.95 20.65
C THR A 62 -6.61 -4.94 21.27
N ARG A 63 -5.45 -4.50 21.81
CA ARG A 63 -4.38 -5.37 22.32
C ARG A 63 -4.81 -6.38 23.39
N ARG A 64 -5.86 -6.08 24.16
CA ARG A 64 -6.42 -6.93 25.22
C ARG A 64 -7.54 -7.85 24.73
N MET A 65 -8.00 -7.68 23.49
CA MET A 65 -9.09 -8.48 22.93
C MET A 65 -8.56 -9.77 22.31
N PRO A 66 -9.38 -10.85 22.30
CA PRO A 66 -9.04 -12.06 21.57
C PRO A 66 -8.80 -11.78 20.08
N ARG A 67 -7.73 -12.31 19.50
CA ARG A 67 -7.32 -12.01 18.12
C ARG A 67 -8.41 -12.27 17.09
N LYS A 68 -9.15 -13.39 17.23
CA LYS A 68 -10.30 -13.70 16.37
C LYS A 68 -11.38 -12.63 16.43
N THR A 69 -11.72 -12.16 17.64
CA THR A 69 -12.73 -11.11 17.84
C THR A 69 -12.30 -9.81 17.15
N VAL A 70 -11.01 -9.46 17.25
CA VAL A 70 -10.46 -8.28 16.55
C VAL A 70 -10.59 -8.44 15.04
N LEU A 71 -10.18 -9.58 14.47
CA LEU A 71 -10.29 -9.83 13.03
C LEU A 71 -11.74 -9.75 12.54
N LEU A 72 -12.70 -10.29 13.28
CA LEU A 72 -14.12 -10.22 12.96
C LEU A 72 -14.65 -8.79 13.05
N ALA A 73 -14.29 -8.03 14.09
CA ALA A 73 -14.68 -6.63 14.21
C ALA A 73 -14.12 -5.80 13.05
N LEU A 74 -12.86 -6.03 12.65
CA LEU A 74 -12.24 -5.35 11.52
C LEU A 74 -12.92 -5.71 10.19
N MET A 75 -13.28 -6.99 9.98
CA MET A 75 -14.04 -7.39 8.79
C MET A 75 -15.46 -6.83 8.79
N ALA A 76 -16.10 -6.66 9.94
CA ALA A 76 -17.39 -5.99 10.06
C ALA A 76 -17.28 -4.49 9.69
N ILE A 77 -16.29 -3.77 10.25
CA ILE A 77 -16.01 -2.37 9.89
C ILE A 77 -15.74 -2.24 8.38
N PHE A 78 -14.92 -3.13 7.82
CA PHE A 78 -14.61 -3.18 6.40
C PHE A 78 -15.86 -3.36 5.54
N THR A 79 -16.71 -4.33 5.88
CA THR A 79 -17.93 -4.66 5.14
C THR A 79 -18.94 -3.53 5.21
N LEU A 80 -19.22 -3.01 6.42
CA LEU A 80 -20.15 -1.89 6.63
C LEU A 80 -19.63 -0.60 5.98
N GLY A 81 -18.33 -0.34 6.04
CA GLY A 81 -17.71 0.80 5.41
C GLY A 81 -17.81 0.76 3.88
N ASN A 82 -17.62 -0.41 3.25
CA ASN A 82 -17.82 -0.55 1.79
C ASN A 82 -19.31 -0.45 1.39
N ALA A 83 -20.23 -1.00 2.19
CA ALA A 83 -21.66 -0.77 1.98
C ALA A 83 -22.02 0.72 2.10
N ALA A 84 -21.47 1.44 3.07
CA ALA A 84 -21.64 2.88 3.22
C ALA A 84 -21.05 3.66 2.03
N CYS A 85 -19.92 3.21 1.45
CA CYS A 85 -19.40 3.76 0.20
C CYS A 85 -20.38 3.57 -0.96
N ALA A 86 -20.94 2.36 -1.12
CA ALA A 86 -21.90 2.07 -2.18
C ALA A 86 -23.19 2.88 -2.07
N LEU A 87 -23.61 3.20 -0.84
CA LEU A 87 -24.81 3.98 -0.53
C LEU A 87 -24.56 5.50 -0.45
N ALA A 88 -23.34 5.97 -0.68
CA ALA A 88 -22.98 7.37 -0.50
C ALA A 88 -23.84 8.32 -1.35
N PRO A 89 -24.59 9.26 -0.72
CA PRO A 89 -25.41 10.23 -1.43
C PRO A 89 -24.60 11.45 -1.92
N ASN A 90 -23.45 11.73 -1.28
CA ASN A 90 -22.58 12.86 -1.57
C ASN A 90 -21.12 12.52 -1.29
N TYR A 91 -20.23 13.44 -1.66
CA TYR A 91 -18.79 13.27 -1.53
C TYR A 91 -18.33 13.16 -0.06
N GLU A 92 -18.88 13.96 0.84
CA GLU A 92 -18.49 13.99 2.27
C GLU A 92 -18.82 12.66 2.95
N TRP A 93 -19.99 12.09 2.63
CA TRP A 93 -20.35 10.75 3.11
C TRP A 93 -19.40 9.69 2.56
N LEU A 94 -19.10 9.76 1.25
CA LEU A 94 -18.16 8.82 0.63
C LEU A 94 -16.77 8.91 1.28
N MET A 95 -16.28 10.12 1.56
CA MET A 95 -15.01 10.35 2.26
C MET A 95 -15.04 9.73 3.67
N ALA A 96 -16.09 10.01 4.45
CA ALA A 96 -16.23 9.45 5.80
C ALA A 96 -16.28 7.91 5.78
N ALA A 97 -17.02 7.32 4.84
CA ALA A 97 -17.10 5.88 4.65
C ALA A 97 -15.75 5.27 4.25
N ARG A 98 -14.98 5.94 3.39
CA ARG A 98 -13.62 5.55 2.99
C ARG A 98 -12.66 5.56 4.19
N VAL A 99 -12.69 6.62 5.01
CA VAL A 99 -11.89 6.71 6.23
C VAL A 99 -12.29 5.60 7.21
N LEU A 100 -13.58 5.36 7.43
CA LEU A 100 -14.06 4.26 8.28
C LEU A 100 -13.53 2.90 7.79
N THR A 101 -13.65 2.63 6.49
CA THR A 101 -13.16 1.37 5.88
C THR A 101 -11.65 1.19 6.08
N SER A 102 -10.88 2.28 5.98
CA SER A 102 -9.42 2.26 6.10
C SER A 102 -8.91 1.87 7.49
N LEU A 103 -9.70 2.12 8.53
CA LEU A 103 -9.34 1.74 9.90
C LEU A 103 -9.11 0.23 10.06
N ALA A 104 -9.84 -0.57 9.28
CA ALA A 104 -9.66 -2.03 9.31
C ALA A 104 -8.33 -2.49 8.69
N HIS A 105 -7.76 -1.75 7.74
CA HIS A 105 -6.66 -2.19 6.88
C HIS A 105 -5.40 -2.55 7.67
N GLY A 106 -4.74 -1.56 8.28
CA GLY A 106 -3.42 -1.78 8.89
C GLY A 106 -3.46 -2.75 10.07
N THR A 107 -4.49 -2.66 10.90
CA THR A 107 -4.68 -3.54 12.05
C THR A 107 -4.98 -4.98 11.63
N PHE A 108 -5.74 -5.19 10.52
CA PHE A 108 -5.99 -6.53 9.99
C PHE A 108 -4.70 -7.22 9.58
N PHE A 109 -3.80 -6.54 8.87
CA PHE A 109 -2.50 -7.12 8.48
C PHE A 109 -1.60 -7.39 9.69
N GLY A 110 -1.58 -6.52 10.68
CA GLY A 110 -0.83 -6.71 11.92
C GLY A 110 -1.32 -7.92 12.72
N VAL A 111 -2.59 -7.92 13.09
CA VAL A 111 -3.21 -9.01 13.87
C VAL A 111 -3.24 -10.32 13.08
N GLY A 112 -3.55 -10.26 11.78
CA GLY A 112 -3.57 -11.40 10.88
C GLY A 112 -2.20 -12.08 10.76
N SER A 113 -1.11 -11.31 10.71
CA SER A 113 0.26 -11.85 10.68
C SER A 113 0.58 -12.63 11.97
N VAL A 114 0.18 -12.12 13.13
CA VAL A 114 0.35 -12.82 14.42
C VAL A 114 -0.46 -14.12 14.43
N VAL A 115 -1.72 -14.08 13.99
CA VAL A 115 -2.56 -15.28 13.88
C VAL A 115 -1.97 -16.28 12.88
N ALA A 116 -1.56 -15.84 11.70
CA ALA A 116 -0.96 -16.70 10.68
C ALA A 116 0.28 -17.44 11.19
N THR A 117 1.18 -16.74 11.89
CA THR A 117 2.41 -17.32 12.44
C THR A 117 2.16 -18.25 13.62
N SER A 118 1.12 -18.02 14.43
CA SER A 118 0.77 -18.89 15.55
C SER A 118 0.10 -20.21 15.15
N LEU A 119 -0.34 -20.32 13.90
CA LEU A 119 -1.00 -21.52 13.36
C LEU A 119 -0.04 -22.50 12.69
N VAL A 120 1.24 -22.20 12.60
CA VAL A 120 2.25 -22.98 11.88
C VAL A 120 3.52 -23.15 12.71
N ALA A 121 4.32 -24.18 12.38
CA ALA A 121 5.65 -24.37 12.98
C ALA A 121 6.59 -23.22 12.61
N GLU A 122 7.66 -23.04 13.40
CA GLU A 122 8.59 -21.89 13.27
C GLU A 122 9.21 -21.73 11.88
N ASP A 123 9.59 -22.85 11.27
CA ASP A 123 10.16 -22.92 9.92
C ASP A 123 9.17 -22.46 8.81
N LYS A 124 7.87 -22.42 9.10
CA LYS A 124 6.80 -22.04 8.15
C LYS A 124 6.17 -20.66 8.40
N ARG A 125 6.62 -19.92 9.42
CA ARG A 125 6.05 -18.63 9.80
C ARG A 125 6.12 -17.61 8.66
N ALA A 126 7.26 -17.49 8.00
CA ALA A 126 7.43 -16.59 6.84
C ALA A 126 6.49 -16.96 5.69
N SER A 127 6.35 -18.26 5.40
CA SER A 127 5.43 -18.76 4.37
C SER A 127 3.95 -18.49 4.70
N ALA A 128 3.56 -18.53 5.98
CA ALA A 128 2.19 -18.22 6.39
C ALA A 128 1.85 -16.74 6.19
N ILE A 129 2.77 -15.84 6.56
CA ILE A 129 2.64 -14.40 6.28
C ILE A 129 2.57 -14.16 4.77
N ALA A 130 3.50 -14.75 4.00
CA ALA A 130 3.51 -14.60 2.55
C ALA A 130 2.18 -15.08 1.92
N THR A 131 1.62 -16.21 2.40
CA THR A 131 0.33 -16.73 1.93
C THR A 131 -0.80 -15.72 2.21
N MET A 132 -0.84 -15.10 3.37
CA MET A 132 -1.81 -14.05 3.67
C MET A 132 -1.67 -12.86 2.70
N PHE A 133 -0.43 -12.41 2.42
CA PHE A 133 -0.17 -11.29 1.51
C PHE A 133 -0.40 -11.62 0.04
N ILE A 134 -0.52 -12.91 -0.35
CA ILE A 134 -0.97 -13.28 -1.70
C ILE A 134 -2.35 -12.66 -1.98
N GLY A 135 -3.22 -12.55 -0.97
CA GLY A 135 -4.52 -11.88 -1.11
C GLY A 135 -4.39 -10.45 -1.63
N LEU A 136 -3.47 -9.66 -1.07
CA LEU A 136 -3.19 -8.29 -1.52
C LEU A 136 -2.63 -8.27 -2.95
N THR A 137 -1.71 -9.18 -3.27
CA THR A 137 -1.14 -9.30 -4.62
C THR A 137 -2.21 -9.64 -5.66
N VAL A 138 -3.10 -10.58 -5.35
CA VAL A 138 -4.21 -10.96 -6.23
C VAL A 138 -5.22 -9.83 -6.36
N ALA A 139 -5.46 -9.06 -5.28
CA ALA A 139 -6.31 -7.87 -5.31
C ALA A 139 -5.78 -6.80 -6.27
N THR A 140 -4.48 -6.51 -6.23
CA THR A 140 -3.87 -5.51 -7.13
C THR A 140 -3.83 -6.00 -8.58
N LEU A 141 -3.57 -7.29 -8.78
CA LEU A 141 -3.48 -7.89 -10.13
C LEU A 141 -4.85 -8.05 -10.79
N LEU A 142 -5.85 -8.55 -10.06
CA LEU A 142 -7.17 -8.90 -10.61
C LEU A 142 -8.29 -8.03 -10.07
N GLY A 143 -8.31 -7.71 -8.78
CA GLY A 143 -9.40 -7.01 -8.13
C GLY A 143 -9.57 -5.58 -8.67
N VAL A 144 -8.48 -4.86 -8.89
CA VAL A 144 -8.53 -3.48 -9.41
C VAL A 144 -8.99 -3.42 -10.86
N PRO A 145 -8.41 -4.19 -11.81
CA PRO A 145 -8.90 -4.21 -13.17
C PRO A 145 -10.34 -4.70 -13.30
N PHE A 146 -10.69 -5.78 -12.56
CA PHE A 146 -12.06 -6.28 -12.55
C PHE A 146 -13.04 -5.26 -11.98
N GLY A 147 -12.68 -4.59 -10.89
CA GLY A 147 -13.51 -3.56 -10.30
C GLY A 147 -13.68 -2.35 -11.20
N ALA A 148 -12.64 -1.92 -11.91
CA ALA A 148 -12.73 -0.86 -12.91
C ALA A 148 -13.65 -1.25 -14.07
N TRP A 149 -13.54 -2.47 -14.60
CA TRP A 149 -14.42 -3.01 -15.62
C TRP A 149 -15.87 -3.11 -15.13
N PHE A 150 -16.06 -3.69 -13.94
CA PHE A 150 -17.39 -3.86 -13.34
C PHE A 150 -18.09 -2.52 -13.08
N GLY A 151 -17.33 -1.55 -12.58
CA GLY A 151 -17.81 -0.21 -12.34
C GLY A 151 -18.12 0.56 -13.63
N LEU A 152 -17.39 0.30 -14.73
CA LEU A 152 -17.69 0.87 -16.04
C LEU A 152 -19.04 0.34 -16.59
N MET A 153 -19.30 -0.96 -16.38
CA MET A 153 -20.51 -1.62 -16.90
C MET A 153 -21.77 -1.34 -16.06
N LEU A 154 -21.64 -1.31 -14.75
CA LEU A 154 -22.76 -1.27 -13.79
C LEU A 154 -22.75 -0.04 -12.88
N GLY A 155 -21.80 0.87 -13.08
CA GLY A 155 -21.58 2.04 -12.24
C GLY A 155 -20.65 1.78 -11.04
N TRP A 156 -19.96 2.82 -10.60
CA TRP A 156 -18.94 2.73 -9.53
C TRP A 156 -19.50 2.20 -8.20
N ARG A 157 -20.79 2.47 -7.88
CA ARG A 157 -21.44 1.94 -6.67
C ARG A 157 -21.51 0.41 -6.67
N ALA A 158 -21.75 -0.20 -7.85
CA ALA A 158 -21.80 -1.65 -8.00
C ALA A 158 -20.43 -2.28 -7.66
N ALA A 159 -19.33 -1.61 -7.96
CA ALA A 159 -18.00 -2.08 -7.57
C ALA A 159 -17.82 -2.12 -6.03
N PHE A 160 -18.30 -1.12 -5.29
CA PHE A 160 -18.30 -1.14 -3.82
C PHE A 160 -19.25 -2.19 -3.24
N TRP A 161 -20.39 -2.46 -3.90
CA TRP A 161 -21.27 -3.59 -3.53
C TRP A 161 -20.57 -4.93 -3.73
N ALA A 162 -19.84 -5.13 -4.81
CA ALA A 162 -19.05 -6.34 -5.03
C ALA A 162 -17.99 -6.52 -3.91
N VAL A 163 -17.29 -5.45 -3.51
CA VAL A 163 -16.36 -5.48 -2.38
C VAL A 163 -17.06 -5.76 -1.05
N THR A 164 -18.28 -5.25 -0.86
CA THR A 164 -19.11 -5.57 0.32
C THR A 164 -19.42 -7.06 0.40
N VAL A 165 -19.77 -7.69 -0.70
CA VAL A 165 -20.00 -9.15 -0.78
C VAL A 165 -18.71 -9.91 -0.45
N ILE A 166 -17.57 -9.49 -0.99
CA ILE A 166 -16.24 -10.05 -0.65
C ILE A 166 -15.99 -9.92 0.87
N GLY A 167 -16.33 -8.78 1.47
CA GLY A 167 -16.22 -8.54 2.91
C GLY A 167 -17.07 -9.49 3.74
N VAL A 168 -18.32 -9.73 3.33
CA VAL A 168 -19.21 -10.72 3.98
C VAL A 168 -18.61 -12.13 3.89
N ILE A 169 -18.14 -12.52 2.71
CA ILE A 169 -17.50 -13.83 2.51
C ILE A 169 -16.25 -13.94 3.42
N ALA A 170 -15.39 -12.93 3.43
CA ALA A 170 -14.20 -12.93 4.28
C ALA A 170 -14.56 -13.00 5.77
N PHE A 171 -15.58 -12.26 6.21
CA PHE A 171 -16.07 -12.31 7.59
C PHE A 171 -16.52 -13.73 7.96
N VAL A 172 -17.35 -14.37 7.12
CA VAL A 172 -17.87 -15.73 7.36
C VAL A 172 -16.72 -16.75 7.38
N VAL A 173 -15.79 -16.65 6.44
CA VAL A 173 -14.65 -17.58 6.34
C VAL A 173 -13.71 -17.42 7.53
N VAL A 174 -13.44 -16.18 7.99
CA VAL A 174 -12.67 -15.91 9.23
C VAL A 174 -13.42 -16.46 10.46
N ALA A 175 -14.74 -16.25 10.55
CA ALA A 175 -15.55 -16.75 11.66
C ALA A 175 -15.52 -18.28 11.74
N ALA A 176 -15.60 -18.97 10.60
CA ALA A 176 -15.64 -20.42 10.53
C ALA A 176 -14.28 -21.08 10.71
N LEU A 177 -13.21 -20.52 10.12
CA LEU A 177 -11.93 -21.22 9.99
C LEU A 177 -10.84 -20.75 10.98
N VAL A 178 -10.93 -19.52 11.53
CA VAL A 178 -9.95 -19.05 12.52
C VAL A 178 -10.35 -19.55 13.92
N PRO A 179 -9.50 -20.33 14.63
CA PRO A 179 -9.80 -20.82 15.96
C PRO A 179 -9.87 -19.70 17.01
N GLY A 180 -10.76 -19.82 18.01
CA GLY A 180 -11.01 -18.77 19.01
C GLY A 180 -9.86 -18.52 20.00
N HIS A 181 -8.95 -19.49 20.17
CA HIS A 181 -7.87 -19.46 21.17
C HIS A 181 -6.51 -19.06 20.60
N VAL A 182 -6.43 -18.76 19.32
CA VAL A 182 -5.14 -18.52 18.61
C VAL A 182 -4.56 -17.14 18.93
N GLY A 183 -3.26 -17.10 19.21
CA GLY A 183 -2.51 -15.85 19.41
C GLY A 183 -2.74 -15.14 20.75
N ASN A 184 -3.33 -15.82 21.74
CA ASN A 184 -3.65 -15.23 23.07
C ASN A 184 -2.50 -15.36 24.09
N GLY A 185 -1.33 -15.90 23.71
CA GLY A 185 -0.24 -16.25 24.62
C GLY A 185 0.95 -15.31 24.71
N ASP A 186 1.08 -14.36 23.81
CA ASP A 186 2.25 -13.46 23.79
C ASP A 186 2.10 -12.37 24.86
N LYS A 187 3.11 -12.25 25.75
CA LYS A 187 3.20 -11.12 26.66
C LYS A 187 3.33 -9.83 25.85
N PRO A 188 2.49 -8.82 26.12
CA PRO A 188 2.64 -7.54 25.44
C PRO A 188 4.03 -6.98 25.76
N ILE A 189 4.82 -6.71 24.73
CA ILE A 189 6.08 -5.97 24.85
C ILE A 189 5.75 -4.60 25.47
N SER A 190 6.64 -4.07 26.32
CA SER A 190 6.37 -2.79 26.97
C SER A 190 6.35 -1.68 25.91
N LEU A 191 5.34 -0.81 25.97
CA LEU A 191 5.21 0.33 25.05
C LEU A 191 6.43 1.26 25.07
N SER A 192 7.13 1.34 26.19
CA SER A 192 8.33 2.17 26.34
C SER A 192 9.51 1.64 25.54
N GLU A 193 9.68 0.33 25.47
CA GLU A 193 10.74 -0.31 24.67
C GLU A 193 10.45 -0.20 23.16
N GLU A 194 9.18 -0.36 22.78
CA GLU A 194 8.75 -0.20 21.39
C GLU A 194 8.94 1.26 20.92
N VAL A 195 8.52 2.24 21.72
CA VAL A 195 8.63 3.66 21.39
C VAL A 195 10.08 4.14 21.36
N ALA A 196 10.97 3.55 22.17
CA ALA A 196 12.40 3.87 22.16
C ALA A 196 13.07 3.64 20.78
N VAL A 197 12.50 2.72 19.95
CA VAL A 197 12.98 2.47 18.58
C VAL A 197 12.76 3.69 17.68
N LEU A 198 11.71 4.49 17.91
CA LEU A 198 11.47 5.74 17.18
C LEU A 198 12.50 6.83 17.48
N GLY A 199 13.24 6.73 18.58
CA GLY A 199 14.36 7.62 18.87
C GLY A 199 15.61 7.38 18.02
N ARG A 200 15.64 6.33 17.21
CA ARG A 200 16.81 6.01 16.38
C ARG A 200 16.76 6.77 15.05
N PRO A 201 17.76 7.64 14.74
CA PRO A 201 17.75 8.44 13.49
C PRO A 201 17.66 7.58 12.22
N GLN A 202 18.29 6.40 12.20
CA GLN A 202 18.27 5.49 11.06
C GLN A 202 16.88 4.88 10.81
N VAL A 203 16.07 4.67 11.84
CA VAL A 203 14.68 4.24 11.71
C VAL A 203 13.82 5.35 11.09
N LEU A 204 13.95 6.57 11.60
CA LEU A 204 13.25 7.73 11.06
C LEU A 204 13.63 8.02 9.60
N LEU A 205 14.93 7.91 9.27
CA LEU A 205 15.40 8.00 7.88
C LEU A 205 14.82 6.89 7.02
N GLY A 206 14.75 5.65 7.50
CA GLY A 206 14.14 4.52 6.81
C GLY A 206 12.65 4.76 6.52
N LEU A 207 11.90 5.26 7.50
CA LEU A 207 10.49 5.64 7.33
C LEU A 207 10.34 6.78 6.32
N ALA A 208 11.17 7.81 6.39
CA ALA A 208 11.16 8.93 5.42
C ALA A 208 11.49 8.44 4.00
N MET A 209 12.49 7.56 3.84
CA MET A 209 12.77 6.91 2.55
C MET A 209 11.55 6.19 1.99
N THR A 210 10.81 5.47 2.83
CA THR A 210 9.59 4.77 2.44
C THR A 210 8.52 5.75 1.99
N VAL A 211 8.27 6.82 2.76
CA VAL A 211 7.29 7.86 2.41
C VAL A 211 7.61 8.46 1.05
N PHE A 212 8.79 9.04 0.88
CA PHE A 212 9.13 9.75 -0.36
C PHE A 212 9.45 8.81 -1.52
N GLY A 213 10.08 7.68 -1.27
CA GLY A 213 10.42 6.69 -2.29
C GLY A 213 9.18 6.07 -2.93
N PHE A 214 8.11 5.89 -2.18
CA PHE A 214 6.87 5.27 -2.66
C PHE A 214 5.79 6.28 -3.08
N ALA A 215 5.81 7.50 -2.54
CA ALA A 215 4.83 8.54 -2.86
C ALA A 215 4.79 8.87 -4.36
N GLY A 216 5.92 8.85 -5.06
CA GLY A 216 5.98 9.11 -6.50
C GLY A 216 5.08 8.18 -7.32
N LEU A 217 4.97 6.90 -6.97
CA LEU A 217 4.02 6.01 -7.61
C LEU A 217 2.60 6.57 -7.56
N PHE A 218 2.17 7.04 -6.38
CA PHE A 218 0.78 7.47 -6.15
C PHE A 218 0.44 8.82 -6.76
N VAL A 219 1.42 9.67 -7.08
CA VAL A 219 1.20 10.87 -7.91
C VAL A 219 0.64 10.48 -9.28
N VAL A 220 1.14 9.38 -9.88
CA VAL A 220 0.70 8.91 -11.19
C VAL A 220 -0.48 7.95 -11.07
N PHE A 221 -0.38 6.96 -10.18
CA PHE A 221 -1.35 5.87 -10.12
C PHE A 221 -2.74 6.33 -9.64
N THR A 222 -2.81 7.32 -8.75
CA THR A 222 -4.08 7.94 -8.35
C THR A 222 -4.87 8.49 -9.53
N TYR A 223 -4.17 9.09 -10.49
CA TYR A 223 -4.77 9.74 -11.67
C TYR A 223 -4.56 8.91 -12.94
N ILE A 224 -4.30 7.62 -12.82
CA ILE A 224 -4.01 6.76 -13.98
C ILE A 224 -5.16 6.72 -14.99
N GLN A 225 -6.41 6.69 -14.53
CA GLN A 225 -7.58 6.71 -15.41
C GLN A 225 -7.67 8.00 -16.24
N PRO A 226 -7.65 9.22 -15.66
CA PRO A 226 -7.63 10.45 -16.44
C PRO A 226 -6.37 10.60 -17.30
N ILE A 227 -5.20 10.11 -16.86
CA ILE A 227 -3.98 10.09 -17.67
C ILE A 227 -4.23 9.26 -18.94
N LEU A 228 -4.71 8.04 -18.80
CA LEU A 228 -4.94 7.14 -19.93
C LEU A 228 -6.02 7.67 -20.88
N THR A 229 -7.12 8.17 -20.36
CA THR A 229 -8.28 8.54 -21.18
C THR A 229 -8.17 9.96 -21.75
N ARG A 230 -7.86 10.95 -20.92
CA ARG A 230 -7.88 12.37 -21.32
C ARG A 230 -6.59 12.86 -21.93
N PHE A 231 -5.44 12.28 -21.54
CA PHE A 231 -4.14 12.69 -22.07
C PHE A 231 -3.62 11.74 -23.15
N THR A 232 -3.51 10.43 -22.84
CA THR A 232 -3.01 9.44 -23.82
C THR A 232 -4.04 9.12 -24.92
N GLY A 233 -5.33 9.38 -24.67
CA GLY A 233 -6.42 9.17 -25.63
C GLY A 233 -6.84 7.70 -25.82
N PHE A 234 -6.75 6.89 -24.76
CA PHE A 234 -7.34 5.57 -24.75
C PHE A 234 -8.86 5.64 -24.50
N PRO A 235 -9.66 4.74 -25.08
CA PRO A 235 -11.07 4.60 -24.69
C PRO A 235 -11.15 4.08 -23.24
N GLU A 236 -12.23 4.40 -22.53
CA GLU A 236 -12.43 3.95 -21.13
C GLU A 236 -12.35 2.43 -20.98
N ALA A 237 -12.84 1.68 -21.96
CA ALA A 237 -12.76 0.21 -21.98
C ALA A 237 -11.32 -0.34 -21.96
N ALA A 238 -10.32 0.45 -22.39
CA ALA A 238 -8.91 0.05 -22.36
C ALA A 238 -8.28 0.21 -20.97
N VAL A 239 -8.89 0.96 -20.05
CA VAL A 239 -8.33 1.22 -18.71
C VAL A 239 -8.13 -0.09 -17.94
N SER A 240 -9.16 -0.95 -17.90
CA SER A 240 -9.09 -2.22 -17.17
C SER A 240 -7.99 -3.16 -17.70
N PRO A 241 -7.85 -3.45 -19.01
CA PRO A 241 -6.73 -4.21 -19.54
C PRO A 241 -5.34 -3.60 -19.22
N ILE A 242 -5.21 -2.27 -19.27
CA ILE A 242 -3.94 -1.59 -18.95
C ILE A 242 -3.62 -1.71 -17.45
N LEU A 243 -4.64 -1.61 -16.58
CA LEU A 243 -4.46 -1.85 -15.14
C LEU A 243 -4.07 -3.31 -14.84
N LEU A 244 -4.53 -4.27 -15.65
CA LEU A 244 -4.09 -5.66 -15.54
C LEU A 244 -2.59 -5.79 -15.90
N VAL A 245 -2.12 -5.10 -16.95
CA VAL A 245 -0.69 -5.04 -17.30
C VAL A 245 0.13 -4.42 -16.16
N PHE A 246 -0.35 -3.32 -15.56
CA PHE A 246 0.27 -2.72 -14.38
C PHE A 246 0.32 -3.72 -13.21
N GLY A 247 -0.78 -4.41 -12.92
CA GLY A 247 -0.87 -5.43 -11.87
C GLY A 247 0.12 -6.60 -12.08
N ALA A 248 0.30 -7.05 -13.32
CA ALA A 248 1.33 -8.04 -13.65
C ALA A 248 2.74 -7.49 -13.35
N GLY A 249 2.98 -6.22 -13.65
CA GLY A 249 4.22 -5.52 -13.28
C GLY A 249 4.45 -5.52 -11.77
N LEU A 250 3.41 -5.25 -10.95
CA LEU A 250 3.50 -5.30 -9.50
C LEU A 250 3.95 -6.68 -8.99
N ALA A 251 3.34 -7.75 -9.52
CA ALA A 251 3.69 -9.13 -9.14
C ALA A 251 5.16 -9.47 -9.47
N ILE A 252 5.61 -9.10 -10.67
CA ILE A 252 7.00 -9.29 -11.11
C ILE A 252 7.95 -8.47 -10.22
N GLY A 253 7.62 -7.20 -9.97
CA GLY A 253 8.41 -6.27 -9.16
C GLY A 253 8.58 -6.75 -7.73
N ASN A 254 7.52 -7.25 -7.10
CA ASN A 254 7.56 -7.77 -5.73
C ASN A 254 8.56 -8.94 -5.60
N VAL A 255 8.53 -9.89 -6.53
CA VAL A 255 9.47 -11.02 -6.56
C VAL A 255 10.90 -10.54 -6.86
N ALA A 256 11.05 -9.64 -7.81
CA ALA A 256 12.36 -9.11 -8.20
C ALA A 256 13.00 -8.31 -7.05
N GLY A 257 12.23 -7.46 -6.38
CA GLY A 257 12.68 -6.66 -5.23
C GLY A 257 13.19 -7.51 -4.07
N GLY A 258 12.45 -8.57 -3.71
CA GLY A 258 12.88 -9.53 -2.71
C GLY A 258 14.24 -10.17 -3.06
N LYS A 259 14.34 -10.72 -4.28
CA LYS A 259 15.60 -11.35 -4.75
C LYS A 259 16.78 -10.38 -4.83
N LEU A 260 16.53 -9.12 -5.18
CA LEU A 260 17.57 -8.08 -5.20
C LEU A 260 18.03 -7.72 -3.79
N ALA A 261 17.10 -7.62 -2.85
CA ALA A 261 17.40 -7.35 -1.44
C ALA A 261 18.25 -8.46 -0.81
N ASP A 262 17.93 -9.73 -1.10
CA ASP A 262 18.71 -10.90 -0.64
C ASP A 262 20.16 -10.87 -1.14
N ARG A 263 20.41 -10.32 -2.35
CA ARG A 263 21.76 -10.20 -2.93
C ARG A 263 22.57 -9.02 -2.38
N GLY A 264 21.91 -8.06 -1.74
CA GLY A 264 22.57 -6.92 -1.13
C GLY A 264 21.66 -5.72 -0.98
N LEU A 265 21.20 -5.49 0.24
CA LEU A 265 20.16 -4.50 0.57
C LEU A 265 20.50 -3.09 0.08
N ALA A 266 21.73 -2.59 0.32
CA ALA A 266 22.11 -1.24 -0.08
C ALA A 266 22.03 -1.02 -1.60
N ARG A 267 22.51 -2.00 -2.39
CA ARG A 267 22.42 -1.95 -3.87
C ARG A 267 21.00 -2.06 -4.36
N ALA A 268 20.20 -2.93 -3.75
CA ALA A 268 18.78 -3.08 -4.07
C ALA A 268 18.02 -1.79 -3.81
N LEU A 269 18.22 -1.16 -2.64
CA LEU A 269 17.55 0.07 -2.25
C LEU A 269 17.83 1.21 -3.25
N ILE A 270 19.11 1.48 -3.54
CA ILE A 270 19.48 2.53 -4.51
C ILE A 270 18.98 2.17 -5.92
N GLY A 271 19.23 0.93 -6.37
CA GLY A 271 18.89 0.51 -7.71
C GLY A 271 17.39 0.54 -8.02
N THR A 272 16.56 0.11 -7.06
CA THR A 272 15.10 0.10 -7.26
C THR A 272 14.49 1.49 -7.21
N LEU A 273 14.95 2.38 -6.30
CA LEU A 273 14.52 3.78 -6.25
C LEU A 273 14.97 4.56 -7.50
N ALA A 274 16.21 4.34 -7.96
CA ALA A 274 16.70 4.94 -9.21
C ALA A 274 15.92 4.43 -10.42
N ALA A 275 15.65 3.12 -10.50
CA ALA A 275 14.84 2.55 -11.57
C ALA A 275 13.44 3.14 -11.61
N LEU A 276 12.78 3.30 -10.44
CA LEU A 276 11.48 3.94 -10.34
C LEU A 276 11.51 5.39 -10.84
N ALA A 277 12.50 6.18 -10.40
CA ALA A 277 12.65 7.57 -10.85
C ALA A 277 12.88 7.66 -12.37
N ILE A 278 13.71 6.77 -12.93
CA ILE A 278 13.98 6.71 -14.39
C ILE A 278 12.71 6.32 -15.17
N VAL A 279 11.96 5.35 -14.70
CA VAL A 279 10.68 4.94 -15.34
C VAL A 279 9.66 6.08 -15.31
N LEU A 280 9.56 6.83 -14.21
CA LEU A 280 8.69 7.99 -14.10
C LEU A 280 9.11 9.12 -15.06
N LEU A 281 10.40 9.40 -15.20
CA LEU A 281 10.91 10.35 -16.19
C LEU A 281 10.64 9.86 -17.62
N GLY A 282 10.87 8.57 -17.89
CA GLY A 282 10.55 7.97 -19.19
C GLY A 282 9.07 8.09 -19.53
N LEU A 283 8.19 7.86 -18.55
CA LEU A 283 6.74 8.00 -18.72
C LEU A 283 6.37 9.46 -19.09
N ALA A 284 6.99 10.45 -18.46
CA ALA A 284 6.80 11.86 -18.82
C ALA A 284 7.12 12.15 -20.28
N ALA A 285 8.15 11.52 -20.83
CA ALA A 285 8.60 11.74 -22.20
C ALA A 285 7.69 11.11 -23.26
N VAL A 286 7.04 9.96 -22.94
CA VAL A 286 6.31 9.15 -23.95
C VAL A 286 4.82 8.99 -23.67
N LEU A 287 4.28 9.71 -22.71
CA LEU A 287 2.89 9.54 -22.25
C LEU A 287 1.85 9.74 -23.38
N SER A 288 2.17 10.50 -24.41
CA SER A 288 1.33 10.72 -25.62
C SER A 288 1.37 9.53 -26.60
N VAL A 289 2.34 8.61 -26.47
CA VAL A 289 2.52 7.48 -27.40
C VAL A 289 1.94 6.21 -26.75
N LYS A 290 0.77 5.77 -27.23
CA LYS A 290 -0.02 4.66 -26.61
C LYS A 290 0.77 3.41 -26.29
N ILE A 291 1.54 2.88 -27.25
CA ILE A 291 2.29 1.62 -27.07
C ILE A 291 3.40 1.81 -26.03
N ALA A 292 4.14 2.92 -26.12
CA ALA A 292 5.20 3.21 -25.17
C ALA A 292 4.65 3.47 -23.76
N ALA A 293 3.49 4.13 -23.64
CA ALA A 293 2.80 4.34 -22.36
C ALA A 293 2.44 2.99 -21.69
N ILE A 294 1.89 2.01 -22.43
CA ILE A 294 1.58 0.67 -21.88
C ILE A 294 2.87 -0.03 -21.41
N ALA A 295 3.94 0.01 -22.21
CA ALA A 295 5.22 -0.60 -21.82
C ALA A 295 5.80 0.04 -20.55
N LEU A 296 5.75 1.37 -20.43
CA LEU A 296 6.23 2.07 -19.24
C LEU A 296 5.29 1.90 -18.03
N ILE A 297 4.00 1.68 -18.22
CA ILE A 297 3.08 1.34 -17.13
C ILE A 297 3.40 -0.06 -16.57
N LEU A 298 3.75 -1.03 -17.41
CA LEU A 298 4.28 -2.32 -16.94
C LEU A 298 5.56 -2.12 -16.11
N LEU A 299 6.52 -1.36 -16.66
CA LEU A 299 7.79 -1.08 -15.99
C LEU A 299 7.59 -0.26 -14.69
N LEU A 300 6.60 0.64 -14.66
CA LEU A 300 6.20 1.38 -13.46
C LEU A 300 5.75 0.41 -12.36
N GLY A 301 4.90 -0.55 -12.69
CA GLY A 301 4.50 -1.60 -11.75
C GLY A 301 5.70 -2.39 -11.22
N ILE A 302 6.59 -2.83 -12.12
CA ILE A 302 7.81 -3.59 -11.75
C ILE A 302 8.71 -2.74 -10.84
N ALA A 303 9.06 -1.53 -11.25
CA ALA A 303 9.99 -0.66 -10.52
C ALA A 303 9.43 -0.27 -9.15
N ALA A 304 8.14 0.10 -9.08
CA ALA A 304 7.50 0.53 -7.83
C ALA A 304 7.48 -0.59 -6.79
N PHE A 305 7.02 -1.79 -7.14
CA PHE A 305 6.95 -2.88 -6.18
C PHE A 305 8.29 -3.56 -5.91
N ALA A 306 9.28 -3.39 -6.78
CA ALA A 306 10.64 -3.78 -6.47
C ALA A 306 11.27 -2.96 -5.31
N THR A 307 10.75 -1.77 -5.00
CA THR A 307 11.20 -0.96 -3.86
C THR A 307 10.69 -1.46 -2.51
N VAL A 308 9.57 -2.20 -2.49
CA VAL A 308 8.85 -2.53 -1.24
C VAL A 308 9.71 -3.36 -0.28
N ALA A 309 10.28 -4.47 -0.75
CA ALA A 309 11.10 -5.34 0.10
C ALA A 309 12.39 -4.65 0.59
N PRO A 310 13.18 -3.95 -0.24
CA PRO A 310 14.35 -3.21 0.22
C PRO A 310 14.02 -2.12 1.25
N LEU A 311 12.95 -1.34 1.05
CA LEU A 311 12.52 -0.30 2.00
C LEU A 311 12.10 -0.93 3.34
N GLN A 312 11.32 -2.01 3.29
CA GLN A 312 10.88 -2.73 4.48
C GLN A 312 12.08 -3.29 5.27
N LEU A 313 13.00 -3.98 4.60
CA LEU A 313 14.17 -4.57 5.24
C LEU A 313 15.10 -3.50 5.83
N ARG A 314 15.28 -2.36 5.16
CA ARG A 314 16.09 -1.24 5.67
C ARG A 314 15.60 -0.75 7.03
N VAL A 315 14.28 -0.56 7.18
CA VAL A 315 13.68 -0.12 8.45
C VAL A 315 13.83 -1.21 9.52
N LEU A 316 13.65 -2.48 9.16
CA LEU A 316 13.80 -3.62 10.09
C LEU A 316 15.25 -3.79 10.59
N GLU A 317 16.25 -3.60 9.73
CA GLU A 317 17.67 -3.63 10.12
C GLU A 317 18.02 -2.48 11.07
N ALA A 318 17.55 -1.26 10.75
CA ALA A 318 17.76 -0.09 11.59
C ALA A 318 17.11 -0.21 12.98
N ALA A 319 15.96 -0.88 13.07
CA ALA A 319 15.24 -1.10 14.32
C ALA A 319 15.90 -2.14 15.24
N GLY A 320 16.69 -3.06 14.69
CA GLY A 320 17.28 -4.15 15.45
C GLY A 320 16.27 -5.18 15.97
N PRO A 321 16.73 -6.25 16.65
CA PRO A 321 15.87 -7.40 17.00
C PRO A 321 14.66 -7.05 17.87
N SER A 322 14.83 -6.17 18.86
CA SER A 322 13.79 -5.79 19.83
C SER A 322 12.70 -4.89 19.25
N GLY A 323 12.99 -4.15 18.17
CA GLY A 323 12.07 -3.17 17.58
C GLY A 323 11.39 -3.59 16.28
N ARG A 324 11.65 -4.80 15.79
CA ARG A 324 11.21 -5.24 14.45
C ARG A 324 9.71 -5.17 14.23
N THR A 325 8.92 -5.57 15.21
CA THR A 325 7.45 -5.62 15.06
C THR A 325 6.86 -4.22 14.90
N LEU A 326 7.24 -3.28 15.78
CA LEU A 326 6.79 -1.89 15.68
C LEU A 326 7.32 -1.23 14.42
N ALA A 327 8.60 -1.40 14.10
CA ALA A 327 9.22 -0.83 12.91
C ALA A 327 8.54 -1.33 11.61
N SER A 328 8.15 -2.61 11.56
CA SER A 328 7.37 -3.16 10.46
C SER A 328 6.01 -2.47 10.32
N SER A 329 5.27 -2.34 11.42
CA SER A 329 3.95 -1.69 11.41
C SER A 329 4.06 -0.20 11.04
N LEU A 330 5.05 0.50 11.55
CA LEU A 330 5.31 1.91 11.22
C LEU A 330 5.74 2.07 9.76
N ASN A 331 6.46 1.11 9.19
CA ASN A 331 6.81 1.18 7.78
C ASN A 331 5.58 0.95 6.87
N ILE A 332 4.64 0.09 7.26
CA ILE A 332 3.34 -0.03 6.57
C ILE A 332 2.58 1.31 6.65
N ALA A 333 2.58 1.96 7.81
CA ALA A 333 2.02 3.29 7.97
C ALA A 333 2.74 4.33 7.10
N ALA A 334 4.09 4.26 6.99
CA ALA A 334 4.89 5.14 6.14
C ALA A 334 4.57 4.95 4.64
N PHE A 335 4.36 3.72 4.16
CA PHE A 335 3.86 3.47 2.80
C PHE A 335 2.52 4.18 2.58
N ASN A 336 1.60 4.07 3.52
CA ASN A 336 0.30 4.72 3.42
C ASN A 336 0.38 6.24 3.51
N LEU A 337 1.28 6.80 4.34
CA LEU A 337 1.56 8.24 4.32
C LEU A 337 2.11 8.68 2.96
N GLY A 338 2.99 7.88 2.36
CA GLY A 338 3.47 8.10 0.98
C GLY A 338 2.33 8.09 -0.03
N ASN A 339 1.40 7.11 0.06
CA ASN A 339 0.21 7.04 -0.79
C ASN A 339 -0.63 8.32 -0.67
N ALA A 340 -0.88 8.78 0.55
CA ALA A 340 -1.65 9.98 0.83
C ALA A 340 -0.99 11.24 0.25
N LEU A 341 0.30 11.42 0.52
CA LEU A 341 1.08 12.57 0.03
C LEU A 341 1.20 12.56 -1.50
N GLY A 342 1.40 11.40 -2.11
CA GLY A 342 1.46 11.25 -3.55
C GLY A 342 0.13 11.62 -4.23
N ALA A 343 -0.98 11.09 -3.74
CA ALA A 343 -2.31 11.40 -4.24
C ALA A 343 -2.64 12.90 -4.11
N TRP A 344 -2.33 13.49 -2.95
CA TRP A 344 -2.50 14.92 -2.71
C TRP A 344 -1.62 15.78 -3.62
N ALA A 345 -0.33 15.46 -3.74
CA ALA A 345 0.61 16.19 -4.58
C ALA A 345 0.20 16.15 -6.06
N GLY A 346 -0.32 15.02 -6.54
CA GLY A 346 -0.90 14.91 -7.88
C GLY A 346 -2.11 15.80 -8.05
N GLY A 347 -3.01 15.88 -7.07
CA GLY A 347 -4.16 16.79 -7.07
C GLY A 347 -3.74 18.26 -7.15
N VAL A 348 -2.81 18.66 -6.28
CA VAL A 348 -2.25 20.04 -6.29
C VAL A 348 -1.60 20.38 -7.63
N THR A 349 -0.91 19.42 -8.26
CA THR A 349 -0.30 19.61 -9.59
C THR A 349 -1.36 19.94 -10.64
N ILE A 350 -2.48 19.22 -10.62
CA ILE A 350 -3.59 19.45 -11.56
C ILE A 350 -4.29 20.77 -11.25
N ASP A 351 -4.61 21.06 -9.98
CA ASP A 351 -5.30 22.28 -9.54
C ASP A 351 -4.51 23.57 -9.85
N ARG A 352 -3.17 23.49 -9.82
CA ARG A 352 -2.29 24.61 -10.21
C ARG A 352 -2.15 24.77 -11.72
N GLY A 353 -2.88 24.01 -12.52
CA GLY A 353 -2.90 24.14 -13.97
C GLY A 353 -1.70 23.52 -14.71
N LEU A 354 -0.84 22.77 -14.02
CA LEU A 354 0.29 22.07 -14.66
C LEU A 354 -0.17 20.86 -15.51
N GLY A 355 -1.40 20.39 -15.30
CA GLY A 355 -2.03 19.34 -16.09
C GLY A 355 -1.54 17.92 -15.79
N LEU A 356 -2.15 16.96 -16.49
CA LEU A 356 -1.86 15.53 -16.30
C LEU A 356 -0.45 15.12 -16.77
N SER A 357 0.11 15.83 -17.74
CA SER A 357 1.45 15.56 -18.28
C SER A 357 2.58 15.85 -17.30
N ALA A 358 2.36 16.74 -16.32
CA ALA A 358 3.35 17.08 -15.31
C ALA A 358 3.44 16.04 -14.18
N LEU A 359 2.41 15.20 -14.01
CA LEU A 359 2.35 14.24 -12.91
C LEU A 359 3.56 13.30 -12.86
N PRO A 360 4.05 12.68 -13.96
CA PRO A 360 5.22 11.83 -13.89
C PRO A 360 6.50 12.56 -13.53
N LEU A 361 6.65 13.85 -13.88
CA LEU A 361 7.80 14.67 -13.50
C LEU A 361 7.79 14.97 -12.00
N VAL A 362 6.64 15.37 -11.46
CA VAL A 362 6.47 15.59 -10.02
C VAL A 362 6.74 14.30 -9.25
N ALA A 363 6.22 13.18 -9.75
CA ALA A 363 6.44 11.84 -9.20
C ALA A 363 7.93 11.48 -9.13
N ALA A 364 8.66 11.71 -10.23
CA ALA A 364 10.10 11.46 -10.31
C ALA A 364 10.87 12.33 -9.30
N GLY A 365 10.51 13.61 -9.17
CA GLY A 365 11.10 14.53 -8.21
C GLY A 365 10.92 14.06 -6.76
N ILE A 366 9.71 13.62 -6.39
CA ILE A 366 9.43 13.10 -5.04
C ILE A 366 10.20 11.78 -4.80
N THR A 367 10.23 10.88 -5.78
CA THR A 367 11.01 9.62 -5.67
C THR A 367 12.51 9.90 -5.55
N ALA A 368 13.03 10.93 -6.25
CA ALA A 368 14.42 11.36 -6.15
C ALA A 368 14.79 11.84 -4.73
N VAL A 369 13.85 12.49 -4.01
CA VAL A 369 14.05 12.80 -2.58
C VAL A 369 14.24 11.51 -1.77
N GLY A 370 13.41 10.49 -2.01
CA GLY A 370 13.58 9.17 -1.37
C GLY A 370 14.94 8.53 -1.67
N LEU A 371 15.42 8.64 -2.91
CA LEU A 371 16.74 8.17 -3.32
C LEU A 371 17.88 8.93 -2.62
N VAL A 372 17.77 10.26 -2.51
CA VAL A 372 18.76 11.09 -1.79
C VAL A 372 18.82 10.70 -0.31
N LEU A 373 17.66 10.50 0.33
CA LEU A 373 17.59 10.03 1.72
C LEU A 373 18.23 8.64 1.88
N ALA A 374 18.06 7.74 0.91
CA ALA A 374 18.68 6.42 0.91
C ALA A 374 20.21 6.53 0.80
N LEU A 375 20.72 7.35 -0.08
CA LEU A 375 22.16 7.61 -0.22
C LEU A 375 22.74 8.20 1.07
N TRP A 376 22.06 9.16 1.67
CA TRP A 376 22.48 9.79 2.92
C TRP A 376 22.50 8.78 4.07
N SER A 377 21.45 7.97 4.23
CA SER A 377 21.39 6.92 5.26
C SER A 377 22.57 5.95 5.15
N LEU A 378 22.91 5.50 3.94
CA LEU A 378 24.03 4.59 3.71
C LEU A 378 25.40 5.24 3.93
N GLN A 379 25.53 6.54 3.70
CA GLN A 379 26.74 7.28 4.05
C GLN A 379 26.94 7.34 5.58
N LEU A 380 25.86 7.61 6.33
CA LEU A 380 25.90 7.62 7.79
C LEU A 380 26.32 6.28 8.37
N ASP A 381 25.82 5.15 7.82
CA ASP A 381 26.24 3.82 8.26
C ASP A 381 27.75 3.60 8.06
N ARG A 382 28.28 4.01 6.91
CA ARG A 382 29.73 3.89 6.61
C ARG A 382 30.57 4.71 7.58
N THR A 383 30.13 5.93 7.91
CA THR A 383 30.84 6.80 8.85
C THR A 383 30.85 6.22 10.26
N GLN A 384 29.71 5.69 10.73
CA GLN A 384 29.60 5.05 12.03
C GLN A 384 30.48 3.79 12.12
N SER A 385 30.48 2.97 11.06
CA SER A 385 31.34 1.78 11.00
C SER A 385 32.81 2.12 10.98
N ALA A 386 33.22 3.20 10.31
CA ALA A 386 34.62 3.67 10.29
C ALA A 386 35.06 4.19 11.65
N VAL A 387 34.22 4.94 12.37
CA VAL A 387 34.49 5.43 13.73
C VAL A 387 34.59 4.27 14.72
N ALA A 388 33.73 3.26 14.60
CA ALA A 388 33.75 2.08 15.48
C ALA A 388 34.98 1.17 15.22
N ALA A 389 35.60 1.25 14.04
CA ALA A 389 36.80 0.48 13.68
C ALA A 389 38.12 1.17 14.05
N CYS A 390 38.13 2.46 14.46
CA CYS A 390 39.30 3.14 15.03
C CYS A 390 39.35 2.86 16.53
N PRO A 391 40.30 2.06 17.06
CA PRO A 391 40.49 1.95 18.50
C PRO A 391 40.88 3.33 19.05
N ALA A 392 40.26 3.71 20.17
CA ALA A 392 40.69 4.87 20.93
C ALA A 392 42.16 4.61 21.37
N GLU A 393 43.09 5.40 20.86
CA GLU A 393 44.48 5.45 21.35
C GLU A 393 44.56 5.97 22.79
#